data_01896cfeb0d2e249665aec929ea56c12
#
_entry.id   01896cfeb0d2e249665aec929ea56c12
#
_cell.length_a   1.000
_cell.length_b   1.000
_cell.length_c   1.000
_cell.angle_alpha   90.00
_cell.angle_beta   90.00
_cell.angle_gamma   90.00
#
_symmetry.space_group_name_H-M   'P 1'
#
loop_
_entity.id
_entity.type
_entity.pdbx_description
1 polymer ?
#
loop_
_entity_poly.entity_id
_entity_poly.type
_entity_poly.pdbx_seq_one_letter_code
_entity_poly.pdbx_strand_id
1 'polypeptide(L)'
;MASLIEWKVPQAVQPRPEDYPYDLERALSSVVGLHSIIPSDAFTADTLGLERAGNGVLIDDGLVLTIGYLITEAETVWLHLADGRVVQGHALGFDQETGFGLVEALGKIDFPVLDVGSSKAAEVGERVVVGGAGGRTRSLAGRIAAKQEFAGYWEYVLDEAIFTFPAHPNWGGTALISAAGKLIGIGSLQLERAREGKNEYLNMIVPIDLLPPVLNDLRKFGRVNRQVRPWLGLYSTEIEDKVVVVGIAPKGPAARAEIKTGDVVVAVKGDLVSTLAAFYRKVWALGHAGAEIPLTLYREGVTFDVRVNSSDRAKFLKGPRLH
;
A
#
# COMPACT_ATOMS: atom_id res chain seq x y z
N MET A 1 6.53 18.55 18.96
CA MET A 1 5.12 18.40 18.54
C MET A 1 4.97 19.14 17.23
N ALA A 2 5.10 18.44 16.08
CA ALA A 2 4.74 19.04 14.82
C ALA A 2 3.23 19.29 14.88
N SER A 3 2.83 20.55 14.83
CA SER A 3 1.45 20.97 14.65
C SER A 3 0.90 20.14 13.49
N LEU A 4 -0.15 19.33 13.74
CA LEU A 4 -0.99 18.80 12.68
C LEU A 4 -1.50 20.04 11.94
N ILE A 5 -0.80 20.43 10.87
CA ILE A 5 -1.17 21.57 10.03
C ILE A 5 -2.64 21.32 9.70
N GLU A 6 -3.49 22.32 10.00
CA GLU A 6 -4.93 22.31 9.66
C GLU A 6 -5.12 22.36 8.15
N TRP A 7 -4.66 21.31 7.45
CA TRP A 7 -4.94 21.18 6.03
C TRP A 7 -6.41 20.75 5.85
N LYS A 8 -7.05 21.33 4.85
CA LYS A 8 -8.42 20.97 4.46
C LYS A 8 -8.43 20.78 2.96
N VAL A 9 -9.25 19.85 2.52
CA VAL A 9 -9.55 19.71 1.10
C VAL A 9 -10.28 20.99 0.64
N PRO A 10 -9.95 21.57 -0.52
CA PRO A 10 -10.67 22.74 -1.04
C PRO A 10 -12.18 22.49 -1.10
N GLN A 11 -12.98 23.45 -0.64
CA GLN A 11 -14.44 23.30 -0.50
C GLN A 11 -15.13 22.83 -1.80
N ALA A 12 -14.62 23.27 -2.95
CA ALA A 12 -15.17 22.90 -4.25
C ALA A 12 -15.13 21.40 -4.58
N VAL A 13 -14.24 20.64 -3.93
CA VAL A 13 -14.06 19.20 -4.14
C VAL A 13 -14.37 18.37 -2.88
N GLN A 14 -14.87 19.02 -1.82
CA GLN A 14 -15.39 18.28 -0.66
C GLN A 14 -16.70 17.56 -1.03
N PRO A 15 -16.94 16.33 -0.53
CA PRO A 15 -18.20 15.64 -0.77
C PRO A 15 -19.34 16.36 -0.03
N ARG A 16 -20.52 16.48 -0.67
CA ARG A 16 -21.71 17.10 -0.09
C ARG A 16 -22.73 16.03 0.24
N PRO A 17 -23.32 16.00 1.46
CA PRO A 17 -24.26 14.94 1.87
C PRO A 17 -25.41 14.74 0.91
N GLU A 18 -25.92 15.81 0.31
CA GLU A 18 -27.02 15.79 -0.66
C GLU A 18 -26.70 15.08 -1.99
N ASP A 19 -25.43 14.86 -2.28
CA ASP A 19 -24.99 14.19 -3.50
C ASP A 19 -24.98 12.63 -3.37
N TYR A 20 -25.26 12.09 -2.17
CA TYR A 20 -25.13 10.66 -1.86
C TYR A 20 -26.42 10.08 -1.27
N PRO A 21 -26.81 8.84 -1.65
CA PRO A 21 -28.01 8.17 -1.13
C PRO A 21 -27.83 7.53 0.26
N TYR A 22 -26.68 7.73 0.91
CA TYR A 22 -26.34 7.19 2.22
C TYR A 22 -25.90 8.29 3.18
N ASP A 23 -25.86 7.99 4.47
CA ASP A 23 -25.36 8.89 5.50
C ASP A 23 -23.83 9.06 5.37
N LEU A 24 -23.42 10.10 4.65
CA LEU A 24 -22.02 10.42 4.38
C LEU A 24 -21.23 10.71 5.65
N GLU A 25 -21.80 11.45 6.61
CA GLU A 25 -21.11 11.79 7.84
C GLU A 25 -20.87 10.55 8.70
N ARG A 26 -21.85 9.67 8.79
CA ARG A 26 -21.73 8.36 9.43
C ARG A 26 -20.64 7.51 8.76
N ALA A 27 -20.61 7.43 7.44
CA ALA A 27 -19.60 6.68 6.70
C ALA A 27 -18.18 7.25 6.92
N LEU A 28 -18.04 8.58 6.91
CA LEU A 28 -16.74 9.22 7.14
C LEU A 28 -16.27 9.14 8.61
N SER A 29 -17.17 8.99 9.58
CA SER A 29 -16.80 8.80 10.98
C SER A 29 -16.10 7.46 11.26
N SER A 30 -16.22 6.49 10.33
CA SER A 30 -15.46 5.22 10.38
C SER A 30 -13.98 5.38 10.01
N VAL A 31 -13.58 6.53 9.46
CA VAL A 31 -12.19 6.79 9.08
C VAL A 31 -11.45 7.43 10.24
N VAL A 32 -10.39 6.78 10.68
CA VAL A 32 -9.55 7.22 11.80
C VAL A 32 -8.18 7.66 11.31
N GLY A 33 -7.57 8.64 12.00
CA GLY A 33 -6.17 8.98 11.78
C GLY A 33 -5.28 7.89 12.38
N LEU A 34 -4.19 7.57 11.70
CA LEU A 34 -3.21 6.61 12.15
C LEU A 34 -1.85 7.27 12.23
N HIS A 35 -1.17 7.09 13.36
CA HIS A 35 0.20 7.53 13.58
C HIS A 35 0.99 6.39 14.21
N SER A 36 2.12 6.02 13.62
CA SER A 36 2.99 4.96 14.12
C SER A 36 4.42 5.43 14.30
N ILE A 37 5.05 4.88 15.33
CA ILE A 37 6.47 5.08 15.66
C ILE A 37 7.23 3.81 15.33
N ILE A 38 8.31 3.96 14.60
CA ILE A 38 9.15 2.87 14.10
C ILE A 38 10.53 2.96 14.78
N PRO A 39 11.09 1.84 15.27
CA PRO A 39 12.43 1.83 15.83
C PRO A 39 13.49 2.28 14.82
N SER A 40 14.50 3.02 15.26
CA SER A 40 15.53 3.55 14.36
C SER A 40 16.41 2.48 13.70
N ASP A 41 16.43 1.28 14.26
CA ASP A 41 17.14 0.11 13.73
C ASP A 41 16.20 -0.85 12.97
N ALA A 42 14.99 -0.42 12.62
CA ALA A 42 14.08 -1.16 11.77
C ALA A 42 14.57 -1.18 10.32
N PHE A 43 14.34 -2.28 9.62
CA PHE A 43 14.76 -2.45 8.23
C PHE A 43 14.14 -1.41 7.28
N THR A 44 12.91 -0.97 7.56
CA THR A 44 12.21 0.02 6.74
C THR A 44 12.39 1.46 7.22
N ALA A 45 13.21 1.72 8.26
CA ALA A 45 13.38 3.06 8.84
C ALA A 45 13.97 4.06 7.85
N ASP A 46 15.02 3.66 7.13
CA ASP A 46 15.72 4.54 6.17
C ASP A 46 14.86 4.89 4.94
N THR A 47 13.94 3.99 4.54
CA THR A 47 13.13 4.17 3.33
C THR A 47 11.76 4.80 3.58
N LEU A 48 11.14 4.49 4.72
CA LEU A 48 9.77 4.91 5.05
C LEU A 48 9.68 5.88 6.22
N GLY A 49 10.81 6.19 6.86
CA GLY A 49 10.88 7.08 8.02
C GLY A 49 10.53 6.40 9.35
N LEU A 50 10.84 7.13 10.44
CA LEU A 50 10.64 6.67 11.82
C LEU A 50 9.24 7.01 12.35
N GLU A 51 8.59 8.01 11.80
CA GLU A 51 7.22 8.40 12.10
C GLU A 51 6.39 8.31 10.83
N ARG A 52 5.29 7.58 10.89
CA ARG A 52 4.40 7.40 9.75
C ARG A 52 3.00 7.82 10.13
N ALA A 53 2.40 8.66 9.31
CA ALA A 53 1.05 9.16 9.51
C ALA A 53 0.19 8.87 8.27
N GLY A 54 -1.07 8.57 8.51
CA GLY A 54 -2.04 8.28 7.46
C GLY A 54 -3.43 8.06 8.05
N ASN A 55 -4.18 7.19 7.42
CA ASN A 55 -5.55 6.90 7.77
C ASN A 55 -5.74 5.39 7.97
N GLY A 56 -6.86 5.04 8.57
CA GLY A 56 -7.37 3.68 8.65
C GLY A 56 -8.89 3.68 8.67
N VAL A 57 -9.49 2.55 8.42
CA VAL A 57 -10.95 2.40 8.32
C VAL A 57 -11.42 1.33 9.29
N LEU A 58 -12.36 1.65 10.14
CA LEU A 58 -13.04 0.69 11.00
C LEU A 58 -13.90 -0.24 10.13
N ILE A 59 -13.55 -1.53 10.11
CA ILE A 59 -14.24 -2.58 9.34
C ILE A 59 -14.92 -3.62 10.23
N ASP A 60 -14.60 -3.63 11.52
CA ASP A 60 -15.22 -4.46 12.57
C ASP A 60 -15.02 -3.74 13.91
N ASP A 61 -15.61 -4.24 15.00
CA ASP A 61 -15.45 -3.66 16.34
C ASP A 61 -13.96 -3.63 16.74
N GLY A 62 -13.44 -2.43 16.89
CA GLY A 62 -12.03 -2.18 17.18
C GLY A 62 -11.03 -2.59 16.11
N LEU A 63 -11.45 -3.13 14.97
CA LEU A 63 -10.56 -3.55 13.88
C LEU A 63 -10.44 -2.49 12.80
N VAL A 64 -9.22 -2.00 12.59
CA VAL A 64 -8.89 -0.97 11.62
C VAL A 64 -8.10 -1.56 10.46
N LEU A 65 -8.63 -1.40 9.25
CA LEU A 65 -7.93 -1.70 7.99
C LEU A 65 -7.16 -0.47 7.53
N THR A 66 -5.91 -0.67 7.14
CA THR A 66 -5.04 0.38 6.61
C THR A 66 -4.13 -0.17 5.51
N ILE A 67 -3.14 0.62 5.09
CA ILE A 67 -2.07 0.15 4.20
C ILE A 67 -0.85 -0.26 5.01
N GLY A 68 -0.26 -1.40 4.66
CA GLY A 68 0.75 -2.09 5.46
C GLY A 68 2.00 -1.27 5.76
N TYR A 69 2.46 -0.44 4.82
CA TYR A 69 3.68 0.35 5.03
C TYR A 69 3.56 1.36 6.19
N LEU A 70 2.33 1.75 6.58
CA LEU A 70 2.12 2.64 7.71
C LEU A 70 2.43 1.96 9.05
N ILE A 71 2.28 0.64 9.13
CA ILE A 71 2.39 -0.12 10.39
C ILE A 71 3.52 -1.16 10.40
N THR A 72 4.20 -1.37 9.25
CA THR A 72 5.31 -2.32 9.17
C THR A 72 6.41 -1.92 10.15
N GLU A 73 6.80 -2.86 11.04
CA GLU A 73 7.80 -2.68 12.10
C GLU A 73 7.42 -1.63 13.16
N ALA A 74 6.14 -1.22 13.24
CA ALA A 74 5.71 -0.24 14.23
C ALA A 74 5.84 -0.81 15.66
N GLU A 75 6.52 -0.04 16.52
CA GLU A 75 6.57 -0.30 17.95
C GLU A 75 5.34 0.26 18.67
N THR A 76 4.82 1.39 18.18
CA THR A 76 3.64 2.05 18.73
C THR A 76 2.72 2.51 17.59
N VAL A 77 1.43 2.30 17.76
CA VAL A 77 0.39 2.80 16.84
C VAL A 77 -0.64 3.59 17.65
N TRP A 78 -1.00 4.76 17.17
CA TRP A 78 -2.04 5.62 17.73
C TRP A 78 -3.15 5.82 16.71
N LEU A 79 -4.39 5.66 17.18
CA LEU A 79 -5.62 5.86 16.41
C LEU A 79 -6.29 7.16 16.89
N HIS A 80 -6.42 8.13 16.00
CA HIS A 80 -7.07 9.41 16.26
C HIS A 80 -8.51 9.36 15.77
N LEU A 81 -9.46 9.42 16.68
CA LEU A 81 -10.88 9.28 16.40
C LEU A 81 -11.52 10.61 15.99
N ALA A 82 -12.71 10.55 15.37
CA ALA A 82 -13.42 11.74 14.89
C ALA A 82 -13.86 12.70 16.02
N ASP A 83 -14.04 12.20 17.24
CA ASP A 83 -14.37 13.01 18.43
C ASP A 83 -13.15 13.62 19.15
N GLY A 84 -11.95 13.43 18.59
CA GLY A 84 -10.69 13.93 19.16
C GLY A 84 -10.03 13.00 20.18
N ARG A 85 -10.65 11.88 20.56
CA ARG A 85 -9.99 10.86 21.38
C ARG A 85 -8.84 10.22 20.63
N VAL A 86 -7.83 9.80 21.39
CA VAL A 86 -6.70 9.03 20.86
C VAL A 86 -6.66 7.70 21.59
N VAL A 87 -6.65 6.60 20.82
CA VAL A 87 -6.64 5.23 21.34
C VAL A 87 -5.37 4.56 20.86
N GLN A 88 -4.70 3.82 21.74
CA GLN A 88 -3.58 2.98 21.33
C GLN A 88 -4.08 1.82 20.49
N GLY A 89 -3.34 1.50 19.43
CA GLY A 89 -3.58 0.36 18.57
C GLY A 89 -2.41 -0.62 18.62
N HIS A 90 -2.71 -1.88 18.33
CA HIS A 90 -1.73 -2.95 18.12
C HIS A 90 -1.70 -3.33 16.65
N ALA A 91 -0.52 -3.26 16.01
CA ALA A 91 -0.34 -3.74 14.65
C ALA A 91 -0.47 -5.27 14.63
N LEU A 92 -1.60 -5.80 14.18
CA LEU A 92 -1.84 -7.25 14.10
C LEU A 92 -0.94 -7.89 13.05
N GLY A 93 -0.82 -7.25 11.89
CA GLY A 93 -0.01 -7.75 10.80
C GLY A 93 -0.29 -7.03 9.49
N PHE A 94 0.47 -7.39 8.47
CA PHE A 94 0.26 -6.88 7.11
C PHE A 94 0.56 -7.97 6.09
N ASP A 95 -0.01 -7.80 4.92
CA ASP A 95 0.26 -8.66 3.78
C ASP A 95 1.02 -7.90 2.70
N GLN A 96 2.23 -8.37 2.38
CA GLN A 96 3.10 -7.75 1.39
C GLN A 96 2.52 -7.82 -0.03
N GLU A 97 1.73 -8.85 -0.35
CA GLU A 97 1.23 -9.06 -1.71
C GLU A 97 0.01 -8.19 -2.03
N THR A 98 -0.90 -8.02 -1.07
CA THR A 98 -2.05 -7.11 -1.24
C THR A 98 -1.72 -5.68 -0.82
N GLY A 99 -0.79 -5.51 0.10
CA GLY A 99 -0.46 -4.23 0.71
C GLY A 99 -1.33 -3.88 1.92
N PHE A 100 -2.34 -4.67 2.28
CA PHE A 100 -3.19 -4.40 3.44
C PHE A 100 -2.46 -4.58 4.76
N GLY A 101 -2.82 -3.74 5.74
CA GLY A 101 -2.41 -3.86 7.13
C GLY A 101 -3.60 -3.80 8.06
N LEU A 102 -3.52 -4.49 9.20
CA LEU A 102 -4.54 -4.52 10.24
C LEU A 102 -4.00 -4.00 11.56
N VAL A 103 -4.81 -3.19 12.23
CA VAL A 103 -4.57 -2.69 13.58
C VAL A 103 -5.77 -3.02 14.45
N GLU A 104 -5.52 -3.57 15.62
CA GLU A 104 -6.52 -3.74 16.66
C GLU A 104 -6.44 -2.60 17.67
N ALA A 105 -7.57 -1.97 17.94
CA ALA A 105 -7.64 -0.94 18.97
C ALA A 105 -7.55 -1.57 20.36
N LEU A 106 -6.68 -1.08 21.22
CA LEU A 106 -6.54 -1.55 22.61
C LEU A 106 -7.53 -0.87 23.57
N GLY A 107 -8.35 0.03 23.07
CA GLY A 107 -9.43 0.70 23.80
C GLY A 107 -10.72 0.68 23.00
N LYS A 108 -11.85 0.94 23.69
CA LYS A 108 -13.16 0.93 23.07
C LYS A 108 -13.31 2.06 22.05
N ILE A 109 -13.77 1.69 20.86
CA ILE A 109 -14.12 2.61 19.78
C ILE A 109 -15.61 2.51 19.50
N ASP A 110 -16.38 3.51 19.96
CA ASP A 110 -17.83 3.60 19.77
C ASP A 110 -18.16 4.38 18.48
N PHE A 111 -17.57 3.98 17.35
CA PHE A 111 -17.84 4.57 16.03
C PHE A 111 -18.41 3.50 15.07
N PRO A 112 -19.19 3.94 14.06
CA PRO A 112 -19.72 3.03 13.06
C PRO A 112 -18.58 2.32 12.32
N VAL A 113 -18.80 1.07 11.96
CA VAL A 113 -17.95 0.36 10.98
C VAL A 113 -18.44 0.69 9.57
N LEU A 114 -17.52 0.73 8.63
CA LEU A 114 -17.84 0.88 7.22
C LEU A 114 -17.96 -0.49 6.57
N ASP A 115 -19.15 -0.78 6.05
CA ASP A 115 -19.41 -2.06 5.41
C ASP A 115 -18.50 -2.28 4.20
N VAL A 116 -17.90 -3.45 4.13
CA VAL A 116 -17.08 -3.87 3.00
C VAL A 116 -17.99 -4.17 1.79
N GLY A 117 -17.69 -3.54 0.66
CA GLY A 117 -18.36 -3.75 -0.62
C GLY A 117 -17.56 -4.65 -1.56
N SER A 118 -17.70 -4.40 -2.87
CA SER A 118 -16.92 -5.07 -3.92
C SER A 118 -16.33 -4.04 -4.87
N SER A 119 -15.03 -4.13 -5.10
CA SER A 119 -14.30 -3.31 -6.06
C SER A 119 -14.46 -3.80 -7.51
N LYS A 120 -14.89 -5.05 -7.72
CA LYS A 120 -15.11 -5.63 -9.04
C LYS A 120 -16.25 -4.95 -9.78
N ALA A 121 -17.32 -4.58 -9.04
CA ALA A 121 -18.49 -3.91 -9.59
C ALA A 121 -18.26 -2.42 -9.90
N ALA A 122 -17.19 -1.83 -9.37
CA ALA A 122 -16.88 -0.42 -9.57
C ALA A 122 -16.36 -0.17 -11.00
N GLU A 123 -16.89 0.87 -11.66
CA GLU A 123 -16.60 1.18 -13.05
C GLU A 123 -15.78 2.48 -13.19
N VAL A 124 -15.01 2.59 -14.28
CA VAL A 124 -14.31 3.82 -14.64
C VAL A 124 -15.33 4.93 -14.91
N GLY A 125 -15.09 6.11 -14.31
CA GLY A 125 -16.03 7.24 -14.35
C GLY A 125 -17.00 7.28 -13.15
N GLU A 126 -17.15 6.20 -12.39
CA GLU A 126 -18.01 6.15 -11.21
C GLU A 126 -17.60 7.20 -10.17
N ARG A 127 -18.61 7.86 -9.59
CA ARG A 127 -18.42 8.81 -8.48
C ARG A 127 -18.08 8.05 -7.19
N VAL A 128 -17.04 8.50 -6.50
CA VAL A 128 -16.56 7.91 -5.26
C VAL A 128 -16.20 9.00 -4.25
N VAL A 129 -16.09 8.63 -3.00
CA VAL A 129 -15.51 9.48 -1.96
C VAL A 129 -14.17 8.88 -1.52
N VAL A 130 -13.11 9.68 -1.53
CA VAL A 130 -11.85 9.34 -0.87
C VAL A 130 -11.89 9.94 0.52
N GLY A 131 -12.20 9.11 1.51
CA GLY A 131 -12.40 9.50 2.90
C GLY A 131 -11.07 9.55 3.66
N GLY A 132 -10.73 10.71 4.20
CA GLY A 132 -9.64 10.91 5.15
C GLY A 132 -10.14 11.16 6.57
N ALA A 133 -9.29 10.91 7.55
CA ALA A 133 -9.60 11.17 8.96
C ALA A 133 -9.84 12.68 9.22
N GLY A 134 -10.93 12.98 9.90
CA GLY A 134 -11.38 14.36 10.16
C GLY A 134 -12.63 14.76 9.39
N GLY A 135 -13.35 13.77 8.85
CA GLY A 135 -14.66 13.92 8.25
C GLY A 135 -14.62 14.64 6.88
N ARG A 136 -15.72 15.27 6.52
CA ARG A 136 -15.94 15.84 5.21
C ARG A 136 -14.90 16.88 4.77
N THR A 137 -14.39 17.69 5.67
CA THR A 137 -13.39 18.74 5.35
C THR A 137 -12.02 18.14 4.99
N ARG A 138 -11.81 16.88 5.30
CA ARG A 138 -10.60 16.12 4.96
C ARG A 138 -10.90 14.95 4.03
N SER A 139 -12.02 14.98 3.34
CA SER A 139 -12.44 13.98 2.37
C SER A 139 -12.70 14.63 1.03
N LEU A 140 -12.61 13.85 -0.04
CA LEU A 140 -12.62 14.34 -1.39
C LEU A 140 -13.67 13.60 -2.22
N ALA A 141 -14.54 14.37 -2.90
CA ALA A 141 -15.42 13.86 -3.95
C ALA A 141 -14.59 13.65 -5.23
N GLY A 142 -14.52 12.42 -5.70
CA GLY A 142 -13.71 12.05 -6.85
C GLY A 142 -14.42 11.10 -7.79
N ARG A 143 -13.65 10.60 -8.74
CA ARG A 143 -14.08 9.57 -9.69
C ARG A 143 -13.00 8.52 -9.84
N ILE A 144 -13.39 7.31 -10.22
CA ILE A 144 -12.48 6.29 -10.70
C ILE A 144 -11.98 6.74 -12.08
N ALA A 145 -10.69 7.02 -12.18
CA ALA A 145 -10.05 7.50 -13.40
C ALA A 145 -9.57 6.35 -14.30
N ALA A 146 -9.17 5.23 -13.67
CA ALA A 146 -8.73 4.02 -14.37
C ALA A 146 -8.79 2.81 -13.44
N LYS A 147 -8.86 1.62 -14.04
CA LYS A 147 -8.60 0.33 -13.39
C LYS A 147 -7.61 -0.41 -14.28
N GLN A 148 -6.44 -0.72 -13.78
CA GLN A 148 -5.37 -1.34 -14.57
C GLN A 148 -4.30 -1.96 -13.69
N GLU A 149 -3.43 -2.77 -14.30
CA GLU A 149 -2.24 -3.30 -13.63
C GLU A 149 -1.38 -2.18 -13.05
N PHE A 150 -0.82 -2.46 -11.87
CA PHE A 150 0.17 -1.61 -11.23
C PHE A 150 1.35 -2.45 -10.73
N ALA A 151 2.57 -2.07 -11.09
CA ALA A 151 3.80 -2.61 -10.55
C ALA A 151 4.55 -1.55 -9.77
N GLY A 152 4.82 -1.84 -8.50
CA GLY A 152 5.59 -0.96 -7.61
C GLY A 152 7.08 -1.32 -7.62
N TYR A 153 7.95 -0.33 -7.46
CA TYR A 153 9.40 -0.52 -7.50
C TYR A 153 9.97 -1.47 -6.42
N TRP A 154 9.17 -1.86 -5.43
CA TRP A 154 9.56 -2.69 -4.27
C TRP A 154 9.09 -4.16 -4.35
N GLU A 155 9.09 -4.74 -5.53
CA GLU A 155 8.63 -6.11 -5.81
C GLU A 155 7.14 -6.30 -5.47
N TYR A 156 6.28 -5.46 -6.07
CA TYR A 156 4.85 -5.42 -5.84
C TYR A 156 4.08 -5.34 -7.15
N VAL A 157 3.04 -6.15 -7.30
CA VAL A 157 2.14 -6.12 -8.48
C VAL A 157 0.70 -6.31 -8.03
N LEU A 158 -0.17 -5.44 -8.50
CA LEU A 158 -1.61 -5.63 -8.51
C LEU A 158 -2.06 -5.86 -9.94
N ASP A 159 -2.81 -6.92 -10.18
CA ASP A 159 -3.36 -7.22 -11.51
C ASP A 159 -4.34 -6.14 -11.97
N GLU A 160 -5.12 -5.59 -11.04
CA GLU A 160 -6.01 -4.47 -11.26
C GLU A 160 -6.01 -3.55 -10.04
N ALA A 161 -5.29 -2.45 -10.11
CA ALA A 161 -5.39 -1.35 -9.14
C ALA A 161 -6.45 -0.35 -9.58
N ILE A 162 -7.06 0.38 -8.62
CA ILE A 162 -8.00 1.45 -8.91
C ILE A 162 -7.25 2.79 -8.82
N PHE A 163 -7.48 3.68 -9.79
CA PHE A 163 -6.90 5.02 -9.77
C PHE A 163 -8.02 6.05 -9.66
N THR A 164 -7.89 7.00 -8.74
CA THR A 164 -8.88 8.04 -8.52
C THR A 164 -8.35 9.43 -8.81
N PHE A 165 -9.25 10.33 -9.27
CA PHE A 165 -8.97 11.72 -9.54
C PHE A 165 -10.12 12.60 -9.01
N PRO A 166 -9.81 13.79 -8.45
CA PRO A 166 -8.50 14.32 -8.12
C PRO A 166 -7.82 13.54 -6.98
N ALA A 167 -6.50 13.72 -6.80
CA ALA A 167 -5.76 13.03 -5.77
C ALA A 167 -6.01 13.65 -4.38
N HIS A 168 -6.24 12.79 -3.39
CA HIS A 168 -6.24 13.15 -1.99
C HIS A 168 -4.80 13.33 -1.50
N PRO A 169 -4.42 14.49 -0.92
CA PRO A 169 -3.02 14.77 -0.58
C PRO A 169 -2.47 13.88 0.54
N ASN A 170 -3.34 13.35 1.39
CA ASN A 170 -2.98 12.45 2.50
C ASN A 170 -3.53 11.03 2.23
N TRP A 171 -3.02 10.39 1.20
CA TRP A 171 -3.57 9.21 0.54
C TRP A 171 -3.49 7.91 1.34
N GLY A 172 -2.43 7.74 2.16
CA GLY A 172 -2.15 6.46 2.84
C GLY A 172 -3.27 6.05 3.78
N GLY A 173 -3.88 4.87 3.53
CA GLY A 173 -4.93 4.30 4.35
C GLY A 173 -6.31 4.94 4.20
N THR A 174 -6.53 5.88 3.26
CA THR A 174 -7.84 6.50 3.01
C THR A 174 -8.88 5.46 2.58
N ALA A 175 -10.13 5.68 2.95
CA ALA A 175 -11.25 4.87 2.50
C ALA A 175 -11.67 5.26 1.08
N LEU A 176 -11.72 4.33 0.13
CA LEU A 176 -12.47 4.53 -1.10
C LEU A 176 -13.91 4.05 -0.90
N ILE A 177 -14.85 4.99 -0.89
CA ILE A 177 -16.28 4.74 -0.64
C ILE A 177 -17.04 4.86 -1.97
N SER A 178 -17.79 3.81 -2.31
CA SER A 178 -18.61 3.77 -3.53
C SER A 178 -19.84 4.69 -3.45
N ALA A 179 -20.54 4.85 -4.56
CA ALA A 179 -21.83 5.54 -4.61
C ALA A 179 -22.91 4.91 -3.71
N ALA A 180 -22.75 3.64 -3.34
CA ALA A 180 -23.65 2.93 -2.41
C ALA A 180 -23.22 3.03 -0.92
N GLY A 181 -22.19 3.81 -0.58
CA GLY A 181 -21.70 3.98 0.78
C GLY A 181 -20.90 2.78 1.32
N LYS A 182 -20.35 1.93 0.46
CA LYS A 182 -19.56 0.77 0.85
C LYS A 182 -18.08 1.00 0.62
N LEU A 183 -17.23 0.41 1.47
CA LEU A 183 -15.78 0.42 1.29
C LEU A 183 -15.39 -0.47 0.11
N ILE A 184 -14.77 0.10 -0.92
CA ILE A 184 -14.34 -0.61 -2.14
C ILE A 184 -12.82 -0.58 -2.37
N GLY A 185 -12.07 0.08 -1.49
CA GLY A 185 -10.61 0.06 -1.56
C GLY A 185 -9.94 0.91 -0.48
N ILE A 186 -8.63 0.75 -0.36
CA ILE A 186 -7.77 1.49 0.59
C ILE A 186 -6.71 2.24 -0.19
N GLY A 187 -6.56 3.54 0.10
CA GLY A 187 -5.55 4.40 -0.50
C GLY A 187 -4.13 3.94 -0.17
N SER A 188 -3.29 3.88 -1.19
CA SER A 188 -1.92 3.41 -1.05
C SER A 188 -0.89 4.44 -1.47
N LEU A 189 -1.01 5.01 -2.67
CA LEU A 189 -0.01 5.92 -3.23
C LEU A 189 -0.64 7.17 -3.85
N GLN A 190 0.19 8.20 -4.02
CA GLN A 190 -0.04 9.28 -4.95
C GLN A 190 0.93 9.13 -6.12
N LEU A 191 0.41 9.18 -7.32
CA LEU A 191 1.18 9.06 -8.55
C LEU A 191 1.00 10.32 -9.40
N GLU A 192 2.05 10.70 -10.09
CA GLU A 192 2.03 11.79 -11.05
C GLU A 192 1.82 11.22 -12.46
N ARG A 193 0.97 11.87 -13.22
CA ARG A 193 0.72 11.55 -14.63
C ARG A 193 0.79 12.82 -15.46
N ALA A 194 1.60 12.80 -16.51
CA ALA A 194 1.58 13.87 -17.51
C ALA A 194 0.34 13.71 -18.43
N ARG A 195 -0.49 14.72 -18.53
CA ARG A 195 -1.63 14.76 -19.44
C ARG A 195 -1.72 16.14 -20.07
N GLU A 196 -1.73 16.20 -21.41
CA GLU A 196 -1.87 17.45 -22.17
C GLU A 196 -0.90 18.55 -21.72
N GLY A 197 0.35 18.16 -21.39
CA GLY A 197 1.41 19.09 -20.93
C GLY A 197 1.23 19.59 -19.48
N LYS A 198 0.32 19.02 -18.72
CA LYS A 198 0.11 19.31 -17.30
C LYS A 198 0.36 18.07 -16.45
N ASN A 199 0.91 18.27 -15.27
CA ASN A 199 1.04 17.20 -14.29
C ASN A 199 -0.27 17.06 -13.50
N GLU A 200 -0.90 15.89 -13.60
CA GLU A 200 -2.05 15.50 -12.79
C GLU A 200 -1.61 14.50 -11.73
N TYR A 201 -2.20 14.58 -10.54
CA TYR A 201 -1.98 13.62 -9.47
C TYR A 201 -3.18 12.70 -9.33
N LEU A 202 -2.91 11.41 -9.20
CA LEU A 202 -3.89 10.34 -8.99
C LEU A 202 -3.57 9.64 -7.66
N ASN A 203 -4.58 9.10 -6.99
CA ASN A 203 -4.30 8.10 -5.96
C ASN A 203 -4.42 6.70 -6.54
N MET A 204 -3.48 5.85 -6.22
CA MET A 204 -3.57 4.40 -6.43
C MET A 204 -4.18 3.78 -5.17
N ILE A 205 -5.23 3.02 -5.39
CA ILE A 205 -6.06 2.38 -4.38
C ILE A 205 -5.95 0.87 -4.51
N VAL A 206 -5.74 0.19 -3.41
CA VAL A 206 -5.77 -1.27 -3.33
C VAL A 206 -7.23 -1.73 -3.32
N PRO A 207 -7.66 -2.58 -4.27
CA PRO A 207 -9.04 -3.05 -4.37
C PRO A 207 -9.46 -3.89 -3.17
N ILE A 208 -10.65 -3.65 -2.63
CA ILE A 208 -11.11 -4.31 -1.40
C ILE A 208 -11.36 -5.81 -1.56
N ASP A 209 -11.65 -6.29 -2.77
CA ASP A 209 -11.85 -7.73 -3.04
C ASP A 209 -10.60 -8.58 -2.80
N LEU A 210 -9.43 -7.95 -2.62
CA LEU A 210 -8.21 -8.63 -2.18
C LEU A 210 -8.18 -8.88 -0.67
N LEU A 211 -9.08 -8.27 0.12
CA LEU A 211 -9.10 -8.42 1.58
C LEU A 211 -9.68 -9.76 2.07
N PRO A 212 -10.84 -10.23 1.59
CA PRO A 212 -11.47 -11.43 2.15
C PRO A 212 -10.57 -12.67 2.19
N PRO A 213 -9.74 -12.96 1.17
CA PRO A 213 -8.86 -14.12 1.19
C PRO A 213 -7.77 -14.07 2.27
N VAL A 214 -7.41 -12.88 2.74
CA VAL A 214 -6.27 -12.68 3.66
C VAL A 214 -6.67 -12.25 5.06
N LEU A 215 -7.88 -11.73 5.25
CA LEU A 215 -8.35 -11.11 6.49
C LEU A 215 -8.25 -12.03 7.71
N ASN A 216 -8.75 -13.26 7.60
CA ASN A 216 -8.78 -14.21 8.71
C ASN A 216 -7.35 -14.62 9.14
N ASP A 217 -6.47 -14.81 8.18
CA ASP A 217 -5.09 -15.19 8.47
C ASP A 217 -4.33 -14.02 9.11
N LEU A 218 -4.47 -12.80 8.58
CA LEU A 218 -3.89 -11.60 9.17
C LEU A 218 -4.37 -11.39 10.61
N ARG A 219 -5.68 -11.58 10.85
CA ARG A 219 -6.27 -11.42 12.18
C ARG A 219 -5.76 -12.46 13.19
N LYS A 220 -5.58 -13.72 12.77
CA LYS A 220 -5.20 -14.82 13.65
C LYS A 220 -3.69 -14.97 13.82
N PHE A 221 -2.92 -14.76 12.76
CA PHE A 221 -1.51 -15.12 12.70
C PHE A 221 -0.60 -13.93 12.43
N GLY A 222 -1.16 -12.75 12.18
CA GLY A 222 -0.40 -11.55 11.76
C GLY A 222 0.22 -11.66 10.37
N ARG A 223 -0.02 -12.75 9.67
CA ARG A 223 0.49 -13.03 8.32
C ARG A 223 -0.41 -14.00 7.59
N VAL A 224 -0.38 -13.99 6.26
CA VAL A 224 -1.14 -14.92 5.44
C VAL A 224 -0.45 -16.28 5.41
N ASN A 225 -1.21 -17.36 5.60
CA ASN A 225 -0.71 -18.73 5.57
C ASN A 225 -0.67 -19.27 4.13
N ARG A 226 0.35 -18.83 3.38
CA ARG A 226 0.62 -19.27 2.01
C ARG A 226 2.11 -19.42 1.77
N GLN A 227 2.48 -20.05 0.66
CA GLN A 227 3.88 -20.07 0.23
C GLN A 227 4.35 -18.64 -0.06
N VAL A 228 5.46 -18.26 0.57
CA VAL A 228 6.03 -16.92 0.44
C VAL A 228 6.75 -16.81 -0.89
N ARG A 229 6.47 -15.77 -1.66
CA ARG A 229 7.13 -15.46 -2.93
C ARG A 229 8.62 -15.20 -2.74
N PRO A 230 9.46 -15.56 -3.74
CA PRO A 230 10.86 -15.13 -3.76
C PRO A 230 10.95 -13.62 -3.66
N TRP A 231 11.74 -13.11 -2.72
CA TRP A 231 12.12 -11.71 -2.61
C TRP A 231 13.61 -11.56 -2.90
N LEU A 232 13.96 -10.65 -3.78
CA LEU A 232 15.34 -10.40 -4.20
C LEU A 232 15.98 -9.23 -3.45
N GLY A 233 15.18 -8.31 -2.95
CA GLY A 233 15.64 -7.06 -2.36
C GLY A 233 16.10 -6.07 -3.40
N LEU A 234 15.45 -6.07 -4.56
CA LEU A 234 15.66 -5.12 -5.65
C LEU A 234 14.58 -4.03 -5.60
N TYR A 235 15.02 -2.80 -5.75
CA TYR A 235 14.15 -1.68 -6.10
C TYR A 235 14.36 -1.41 -7.57
N SER A 236 13.34 -1.60 -8.40
CA SER A 236 13.46 -1.52 -9.85
C SER A 236 12.35 -0.67 -10.45
N THR A 237 12.62 -0.04 -11.58
CA THR A 237 11.65 0.78 -12.32
C THR A 237 11.74 0.49 -13.82
N GLU A 238 10.71 0.90 -14.55
CA GLU A 238 10.71 0.85 -16.02
C GLU A 238 11.23 2.17 -16.58
N ILE A 239 12.20 2.09 -17.48
CA ILE A 239 12.71 3.21 -18.26
C ILE A 239 12.85 2.72 -19.71
N GLU A 240 12.08 3.28 -20.64
CA GLU A 240 12.16 2.94 -22.07
C GLU A 240 12.12 1.41 -22.33
N ASP A 241 11.10 0.73 -21.84
CA ASP A 241 10.91 -0.74 -21.96
C ASP A 241 12.05 -1.57 -21.37
N LYS A 242 12.80 -1.02 -20.41
CA LYS A 242 13.85 -1.72 -19.66
C LYS A 242 13.56 -1.70 -18.19
N VAL A 243 13.85 -2.80 -17.52
CA VAL A 243 13.79 -2.91 -16.06
C VAL A 243 15.14 -2.52 -15.48
N VAL A 244 15.21 -1.36 -14.85
CA VAL A 244 16.44 -0.78 -14.30
C VAL A 244 16.42 -0.89 -12.77
N VAL A 245 17.52 -1.37 -12.19
CA VAL A 245 17.72 -1.39 -10.73
C VAL A 245 18.02 0.01 -10.23
N VAL A 246 17.14 0.58 -9.42
CA VAL A 246 17.27 1.93 -8.85
C VAL A 246 17.69 1.92 -7.38
N GLY A 247 17.71 0.75 -6.76
CA GLY A 247 18.16 0.58 -5.39
C GLY A 247 18.21 -0.88 -4.97
N ILE A 248 18.88 -1.14 -3.86
CA ILE A 248 19.10 -2.50 -3.35
C ILE A 248 18.91 -2.48 -1.83
N ALA A 249 18.17 -3.45 -1.34
CA ALA A 249 17.96 -3.64 0.10
C ALA A 249 19.27 -4.03 0.80
N PRO A 250 19.69 -3.33 1.85
CA PRO A 250 20.91 -3.64 2.57
C PRO A 250 20.91 -5.08 3.09
N LYS A 251 22.01 -5.80 2.90
CA LYS A 251 22.18 -7.21 3.29
C LYS A 251 21.18 -8.18 2.66
N GLY A 252 20.38 -7.70 1.69
CA GLY A 252 19.40 -8.49 0.94
C GLY A 252 20.04 -9.49 -0.03
N PRO A 253 19.24 -10.36 -0.66
CA PRO A 253 19.72 -11.31 -1.66
C PRO A 253 20.50 -10.67 -2.81
N ALA A 254 19.97 -9.60 -3.40
CA ALA A 254 20.63 -8.88 -4.50
C ALA A 254 21.97 -8.25 -4.10
N ALA A 255 22.06 -7.70 -2.87
CA ALA A 255 23.32 -7.16 -2.34
C ALA A 255 24.39 -8.26 -2.22
N ARG A 256 24.00 -9.46 -1.75
CA ARG A 256 24.91 -10.61 -1.66
C ARG A 256 25.34 -11.16 -3.02
N ALA A 257 24.51 -10.97 -4.05
CA ALA A 257 24.80 -11.35 -5.42
C ALA A 257 25.55 -10.26 -6.21
N GLU A 258 26.01 -9.18 -5.53
CA GLU A 258 26.79 -8.07 -6.09
C GLU A 258 26.07 -7.30 -7.24
N ILE A 259 24.74 -7.35 -7.26
CA ILE A 259 23.92 -6.52 -8.14
C ILE A 259 24.08 -5.06 -7.71
N LYS A 260 24.06 -4.13 -8.65
CA LYS A 260 24.30 -2.70 -8.40
C LYS A 260 23.16 -1.84 -8.95
N THR A 261 22.98 -0.69 -8.34
CA THR A 261 22.14 0.37 -8.93
C THR A 261 22.67 0.75 -10.30
N GLY A 262 21.77 0.87 -11.27
CA GLY A 262 22.08 1.10 -12.68
C GLY A 262 22.15 -0.17 -13.53
N ASP A 263 22.14 -1.36 -12.93
CA ASP A 263 22.01 -2.61 -13.69
C ASP A 263 20.66 -2.67 -14.40
N VAL A 264 20.65 -3.19 -15.62
CA VAL A 264 19.43 -3.47 -16.37
C VAL A 264 19.16 -4.95 -16.33
N VAL A 265 17.96 -5.33 -15.89
CA VAL A 265 17.51 -6.72 -15.92
C VAL A 265 17.05 -7.05 -17.34
N VAL A 266 17.78 -7.94 -18.01
CA VAL A 266 17.52 -8.33 -19.40
C VAL A 266 16.61 -9.56 -19.46
N ALA A 267 16.89 -10.57 -18.61
CA ALA A 267 16.13 -11.83 -18.62
C ALA A 267 16.07 -12.47 -17.22
N VAL A 268 15.05 -13.30 -17.01
CA VAL A 268 14.91 -14.20 -15.87
C VAL A 268 14.93 -15.62 -16.42
N LYS A 269 15.91 -16.43 -16.03
CA LYS A 269 16.11 -17.82 -16.52
C LYS A 269 16.11 -17.93 -18.06
N GLY A 270 16.69 -16.92 -18.74
CA GLY A 270 16.74 -16.84 -20.19
C GLY A 270 15.52 -16.20 -20.87
N ASP A 271 14.42 -16.01 -20.16
CA ASP A 271 13.22 -15.35 -20.69
C ASP A 271 13.34 -13.83 -20.58
N LEU A 272 13.34 -13.13 -21.69
CA LEU A 272 13.47 -11.67 -21.75
C LEU A 272 12.35 -10.98 -20.96
N VAL A 273 12.70 -9.85 -20.33
CA VAL A 273 11.77 -8.98 -19.61
C VAL A 273 11.84 -7.56 -20.17
N SER A 274 10.67 -6.92 -20.33
CA SER A 274 10.53 -5.54 -20.79
C SER A 274 9.70 -4.68 -19.83
N THR A 275 8.91 -5.31 -18.94
CA THR A 275 8.10 -4.60 -17.96
C THR A 275 8.41 -5.07 -16.54
N LEU A 276 8.18 -4.18 -15.58
CA LEU A 276 8.39 -4.48 -14.17
C LEU A 276 7.47 -5.60 -13.68
N ALA A 277 6.20 -5.58 -14.10
CA ALA A 277 5.25 -6.63 -13.75
C ALA A 277 5.66 -8.01 -14.31
N ALA A 278 6.12 -8.06 -15.57
CA ALA A 278 6.61 -9.30 -16.19
C ALA A 278 7.86 -9.81 -15.47
N PHE A 279 8.78 -8.91 -15.10
CA PHE A 279 9.96 -9.26 -14.31
C PHE A 279 9.56 -9.95 -12.99
N TYR A 280 8.73 -9.33 -12.19
CA TYR A 280 8.33 -9.90 -10.91
C TYR A 280 7.57 -11.21 -11.05
N ARG A 281 6.63 -11.31 -12.01
CA ARG A 281 5.89 -12.56 -12.25
C ARG A 281 6.79 -13.71 -12.67
N LYS A 282 7.80 -13.43 -13.51
CA LYS A 282 8.79 -14.47 -13.90
C LYS A 282 9.62 -14.92 -12.71
N VAL A 283 10.06 -14.00 -11.85
CA VAL A 283 10.77 -14.32 -10.60
C VAL A 283 9.89 -15.21 -9.70
N TRP A 284 8.64 -14.81 -9.46
CA TRP A 284 7.72 -15.54 -8.57
C TRP A 284 7.30 -16.91 -9.12
N ALA A 285 7.27 -17.08 -10.44
CA ALA A 285 6.99 -18.36 -11.09
C ALA A 285 8.10 -19.41 -10.91
N LEU A 286 9.31 -19.02 -10.49
CA LEU A 286 10.41 -19.94 -10.27
C LEU A 286 10.35 -20.70 -8.93
N GLY A 287 9.39 -20.38 -8.06
CA GLY A 287 9.19 -21.09 -6.82
C GLY A 287 8.82 -20.21 -5.64
N HIS A 288 9.36 -20.52 -4.48
CA HIS A 288 9.10 -19.81 -3.22
C HIS A 288 10.39 -19.24 -2.63
N ALA A 289 10.26 -18.46 -1.56
CA ALA A 289 11.38 -17.88 -0.84
C ALA A 289 12.46 -18.94 -0.53
N GLY A 290 13.71 -18.65 -0.89
CA GLY A 290 14.84 -19.58 -0.87
C GLY A 290 15.18 -20.18 -2.24
N ALA A 291 14.34 -20.01 -3.26
CA ALA A 291 14.68 -20.44 -4.63
C ALA A 291 15.85 -19.63 -5.20
N GLU A 292 16.70 -20.30 -5.96
CA GLU A 292 17.75 -19.67 -6.76
C GLU A 292 17.13 -19.08 -8.04
N ILE A 293 17.33 -17.78 -8.23
CA ILE A 293 16.78 -17.01 -9.35
C ILE A 293 17.91 -16.65 -10.32
N PRO A 294 18.00 -17.27 -11.51
CA PRO A 294 18.96 -16.90 -12.52
C PRO A 294 18.50 -15.60 -13.22
N LEU A 295 19.34 -14.59 -13.19
CA LEU A 295 19.13 -13.31 -13.88
C LEU A 295 20.23 -13.07 -14.91
N THR A 296 19.86 -12.55 -16.08
CA THR A 296 20.79 -11.96 -17.03
C THR A 296 20.72 -10.45 -16.88
N LEU A 297 21.84 -9.82 -16.56
CA LEU A 297 21.97 -8.39 -16.33
C LEU A 297 22.86 -7.74 -17.38
N TYR A 298 22.63 -6.46 -17.62
CA TYR A 298 23.50 -5.62 -18.43
C TYR A 298 24.06 -4.48 -17.58
N ARG A 299 25.37 -4.29 -17.62
CA ARG A 299 26.11 -3.23 -16.91
C ARG A 299 27.25 -2.74 -17.79
N GLU A 300 27.35 -1.43 -18.04
CA GLU A 300 28.48 -0.78 -18.71
C GLU A 300 28.94 -1.45 -20.02
N GLY A 301 27.98 -1.84 -20.88
CA GLY A 301 28.30 -2.45 -22.18
C GLY A 301 28.41 -3.98 -22.16
N VAL A 302 28.36 -4.61 -20.98
CA VAL A 302 28.53 -6.06 -20.83
C VAL A 302 27.25 -6.73 -20.31
N THR A 303 26.86 -7.82 -20.93
CA THR A 303 25.81 -8.72 -20.45
C THR A 303 26.45 -9.88 -19.70
N PHE A 304 25.90 -10.20 -18.51
CA PHE A 304 26.41 -11.29 -17.67
C PHE A 304 25.28 -11.95 -16.89
N ASP A 305 25.49 -13.20 -16.51
CA ASP A 305 24.52 -13.95 -15.70
C ASP A 305 24.91 -13.92 -14.23
N VAL A 306 23.89 -13.82 -13.37
CA VAL A 306 24.03 -13.90 -11.92
C VAL A 306 22.94 -14.78 -11.34
N ARG A 307 23.24 -15.50 -10.26
CA ARG A 307 22.29 -16.32 -9.52
C ARG A 307 22.01 -15.70 -8.19
N VAL A 308 20.75 -15.37 -7.94
CA VAL A 308 20.31 -14.74 -6.70
C VAL A 308 19.56 -15.74 -5.85
N ASN A 309 20.10 -16.08 -4.68
CA ASN A 309 19.39 -16.89 -3.69
C ASN A 309 18.35 -16.03 -3.00
N SER A 310 17.10 -16.13 -3.40
CA SER A 310 15.98 -15.36 -2.88
C SER A 310 15.74 -15.63 -1.39
N SER A 311 14.99 -14.76 -0.75
CA SER A 311 14.65 -14.89 0.67
C SER A 311 13.18 -14.56 0.93
N ASP A 312 12.72 -14.90 2.13
CA ASP A 312 11.52 -14.32 2.69
C ASP A 312 11.83 -12.92 3.23
N ARG A 313 11.14 -11.90 2.72
CA ARG A 313 11.31 -10.52 3.17
C ARG A 313 11.02 -10.35 4.66
N ALA A 314 10.09 -11.12 5.21
CA ALA A 314 9.72 -11.04 6.63
C ALA A 314 10.89 -11.34 7.57
N LYS A 315 11.92 -12.08 7.12
CA LYS A 315 13.14 -12.35 7.89
C LYS A 315 14.01 -11.10 8.16
N PHE A 316 13.79 -10.03 7.42
CA PHE A 316 14.50 -8.76 7.55
C PHE A 316 13.72 -7.75 8.39
N LEU A 317 12.44 -7.99 8.62
CA LEU A 317 11.55 -7.10 9.34
C LEU A 317 11.52 -7.47 10.83
N LYS A 318 11.37 -6.46 11.67
CA LYS A 318 11.06 -6.65 13.08
C LYS A 318 9.60 -7.05 13.26
N GLY A 319 9.37 -8.10 14.04
CA GLY A 319 8.02 -8.46 14.46
C GLY A 319 7.44 -7.43 15.45
N PRO A 320 6.10 -7.33 15.55
CA PRO A 320 5.47 -6.52 16.58
C PRO A 320 5.90 -7.01 17.96
N ARG A 321 6.24 -6.08 18.85
CA ARG A 321 6.52 -6.40 20.25
C ARG A 321 5.21 -6.41 21.02
N LEU A 322 4.90 -7.54 21.66
CA LEU A 322 3.86 -7.61 22.68
C LEU A 322 4.44 -6.98 23.95
N HIS A 323 3.83 -5.92 24.44
CA HIS A 323 4.12 -5.30 25.72
C HIS A 323 3.13 -5.72 26.77
#